data_23ccc9aa08a160ada0ec4a1660cd3f07
#
_entry.id   23ccc9aa08a160ada0ec4a1660cd3f07
#
_cell.length_a   1.000
_cell.length_b   1.000
_cell.length_c   1.000
_cell.angle_alpha   90.00
_cell.angle_beta   90.00
_cell.angle_gamma   90.00
#
_symmetry.space_group_name_H-M   'P 1'
#
loop_
_entity.id
_entity.type
_entity.pdbx_description
1 polymer ?
#
loop_
_entity_poly.entity_id
_entity_poly.type
_entity_poly.pdbx_seq_one_letter_code
_entity_poly.pdbx_strand_id
1 'polypeptide(L)'
;MEKNSSENSINENLTQKKYPIKRYKIQEVIKPNQVILVQVLKDERGLKGAALSTFISIAGKYIVLMPNTPKGGGISRKIFNPADRKKIRNILNQIIIPKEMGIIVRTAGANKTKNEIEGDLENLIKVWESIKENAMNSIAPALIHKESEIIKRTLRDIYDETTQSIIIDGNEGYQKAKNFMKLIMPSHVKKIKKYRDKIPLFIKEKIENKLNEIFETQVKLSSGGYLEINPTEALVSIDINSGKSIKQKNVESTALDTNLEAAEEIARQIKIRDLSGLIIIDFIDMMNFSNRRLVERRLKEKCRNDRARIQIGRISSFGLLEMSRQRLRESSIKWKISLTNETFALKIIKLLEIQIIDAKAKIIDLKLCEQVCNYIEDNLKDNLKYVEKKYKVKINLLPDNQLIIPDYIIQLKNKSKKTINTMENISKLEKSNNIQEDKKKKTKNPRPQNKFKRKKFHKKKFFKKKLN
;
A
#
# COMPACT_ATOMS: atom_id res chain seq x y z
N MET A 1 9.74 54.14 53.42
CA MET A 1 9.78 52.74 53.87
C MET A 1 9.55 51.89 52.64
N GLU A 2 10.54 51.70 51.81
CA GLU A 2 11.61 50.70 51.79
C GLU A 2 11.14 49.28 51.87
N LYS A 3 11.57 48.59 50.78
CA LYS A 3 11.79 47.17 50.63
C LYS A 3 10.59 46.28 50.16
N ASN A 4 10.53 45.99 48.86
CA ASN A 4 10.74 44.64 48.34
C ASN A 4 10.82 44.69 46.83
N SER A 5 11.95 45.07 46.34
CA SER A 5 12.44 44.92 44.96
C SER A 5 13.61 43.95 45.04
N SER A 6 13.38 42.63 44.80
CA SER A 6 14.49 41.71 44.46
C SER A 6 14.07 40.25 44.42
N GLU A 7 13.07 39.86 43.60
CA GLU A 7 12.86 38.44 43.26
C GLU A 7 12.28 38.21 41.85
N ASN A 8 12.46 39.16 40.94
CA ASN A 8 11.97 39.02 39.57
C ASN A 8 13.06 39.09 38.47
N SER A 9 14.24 38.56 38.75
CA SER A 9 15.34 38.63 37.76
C SER A 9 16.10 37.32 37.54
N ILE A 10 15.46 36.15 37.58
CA ILE A 10 16.08 34.88 37.13
C ILE A 10 15.09 34.02 36.28
N ASN A 11 14.34 34.64 35.40
CA ASN A 11 13.60 33.92 34.38
C ASN A 11 13.81 34.51 32.98
N GLU A 12 14.98 35.06 32.76
CA GLU A 12 15.40 35.50 31.44
C GLU A 12 16.16 34.40 30.72
N ASN A 13 15.56 34.00 29.60
CA ASN A 13 16.28 33.59 28.38
C ASN A 13 16.99 32.23 28.34
N LEU A 14 16.21 31.17 28.33
CA LEU A 14 16.57 29.99 27.55
C LEU A 14 15.61 29.80 26.36
N THR A 15 15.27 30.85 25.67
CA THR A 15 14.85 30.76 24.26
C THR A 15 16.09 30.45 23.43
N GLN A 16 16.47 29.19 23.39
CA GLN A 16 17.44 28.68 22.40
C GLN A 16 17.01 29.20 21.04
N LYS A 17 17.74 30.16 20.49
CA LYS A 17 17.63 30.59 19.09
C LYS A 17 17.70 29.31 18.23
N LYS A 18 16.55 28.87 17.70
CA LYS A 18 16.48 27.84 16.68
C LYS A 18 17.19 28.40 15.46
N TYR A 19 18.46 28.13 15.31
CA TYR A 19 19.16 28.38 14.06
C TYR A 19 18.40 27.63 12.99
N PRO A 20 17.96 28.26 11.89
CA PRO A 20 17.31 27.56 10.80
C PRO A 20 18.29 26.51 10.30
N ILE A 21 17.86 25.25 10.26
CA ILE A 21 18.66 24.14 9.72
C ILE A 21 18.96 24.50 8.28
N LYS A 22 20.25 24.73 7.97
CA LYS A 22 20.71 25.06 6.64
C LYS A 22 20.32 23.93 5.70
N ARG A 23 19.48 24.20 4.71
CA ARG A 23 19.05 23.21 3.71
C ARG A 23 20.10 23.18 2.61
N TYR A 24 20.90 22.17 2.59
CA TYR A 24 21.86 21.91 1.53
C TYR A 24 21.17 21.22 0.35
N LYS A 25 21.62 21.54 -0.87
CA LYS A 25 21.20 20.79 -2.06
C LYS A 25 21.87 19.41 -2.04
N ILE A 26 21.22 18.39 -2.61
CA ILE A 26 21.75 17.02 -2.60
C ILE A 26 23.13 16.94 -3.23
N GLN A 27 23.39 17.74 -4.28
CA GLN A 27 24.68 17.80 -4.97
C GLN A 27 25.84 18.38 -4.11
N GLU A 28 25.50 19.15 -3.08
CA GLU A 28 26.48 19.72 -2.15
C GLU A 28 26.91 18.71 -1.09
N VAL A 29 26.05 17.72 -0.80
CA VAL A 29 26.22 16.76 0.31
C VAL A 29 26.71 15.41 -0.20
N ILE A 30 26.25 14.95 -1.36
CA ILE A 30 26.58 13.63 -1.93
C ILE A 30 27.38 13.82 -3.20
N LYS A 31 28.56 13.15 -3.28
CA LYS A 31 29.44 13.19 -4.43
C LYS A 31 29.29 11.92 -5.28
N PRO A 32 29.58 11.97 -6.60
CA PRO A 32 29.66 10.78 -7.43
C PRO A 32 30.65 9.77 -6.87
N ASN A 33 30.34 8.48 -6.99
CA ASN A 33 31.13 7.34 -6.48
C ASN A 33 31.25 7.27 -4.95
N GLN A 34 30.51 8.06 -4.21
CA GLN A 34 30.45 7.94 -2.75
C GLN A 34 29.53 6.80 -2.34
N VAL A 35 30.00 5.90 -1.48
CA VAL A 35 29.20 4.85 -0.85
C VAL A 35 28.47 5.45 0.36
N ILE A 36 27.16 5.28 0.42
CA ILE A 36 26.31 5.78 1.49
C ILE A 36 25.37 4.69 2.00
N LEU A 37 25.06 4.73 3.29
CA LEU A 37 24.05 3.88 3.89
C LEU A 37 22.68 4.56 3.76
N VAL A 38 21.72 3.88 3.15
CA VAL A 38 20.36 4.38 2.95
C VAL A 38 19.35 3.42 3.53
N GLN A 39 18.28 3.98 4.13
CA GLN A 39 17.10 3.25 4.56
C GLN A 39 15.97 3.45 3.57
N VAL A 40 15.36 2.36 3.13
CA VAL A 40 14.12 2.39 2.35
C VAL A 40 12.96 2.64 3.30
N LEU A 41 12.34 3.82 3.21
CA LEU A 41 11.18 4.19 4.02
C LEU A 41 9.86 3.71 3.41
N LYS A 42 9.79 3.67 2.07
CA LYS A 42 8.65 3.19 1.30
C LYS A 42 9.16 2.52 0.04
N ASP A 43 8.54 1.41 -0.31
CA ASP A 43 8.82 0.71 -1.56
C ASP A 43 8.39 1.57 -2.77
N GLU A 44 8.92 1.23 -3.92
CA GLU A 44 8.49 1.81 -5.20
C GLU A 44 6.98 1.56 -5.44
N ARG A 45 6.34 2.47 -6.15
CA ARG A 45 4.90 2.41 -6.37
C ARG A 45 4.54 2.94 -7.74
N GLY A 46 4.08 2.06 -8.62
CA GLY A 46 3.80 2.40 -10.00
C GLY A 46 5.01 3.03 -10.66
N LEU A 47 4.86 4.26 -11.15
CA LEU A 47 5.96 5.03 -11.75
C LEU A 47 6.82 5.82 -10.75
N LYS A 48 6.49 5.77 -9.45
CA LYS A 48 7.25 6.47 -8.40
C LYS A 48 8.29 5.53 -7.80
N GLY A 49 9.54 5.95 -7.81
CA GLY A 49 10.64 5.24 -7.16
C GLY A 49 10.49 5.15 -5.64
N ALA A 50 11.29 4.30 -5.01
CA ALA A 50 11.33 4.12 -3.57
C ALA A 50 11.70 5.42 -2.84
N ALA A 51 11.13 5.63 -1.66
CA ALA A 51 11.50 6.73 -0.79
C ALA A 51 12.66 6.33 0.10
N LEU A 52 13.79 6.98 -0.07
CA LEU A 52 15.03 6.72 0.64
C LEU A 52 15.34 7.81 1.67
N SER A 53 16.08 7.44 2.71
CA SER A 53 16.61 8.38 3.70
C SER A 53 18.00 7.93 4.14
N THR A 54 18.88 8.88 4.38
CA THR A 54 20.17 8.66 5.07
C THR A 54 20.02 8.72 6.59
N PHE A 55 18.94 9.27 7.09
CA PHE A 55 18.60 9.22 8.51
C PHE A 55 17.99 7.85 8.83
N ILE A 56 18.75 7.06 9.58
CA ILE A 56 18.36 5.70 9.95
C ILE A 56 17.43 5.73 11.16
N SER A 57 16.38 4.92 11.13
CA SER A 57 15.46 4.72 12.25
C SER A 57 15.20 3.24 12.46
N ILE A 58 15.51 2.73 13.66
CA ILE A 58 15.37 1.32 14.02
C ILE A 58 14.23 1.21 15.04
N ALA A 59 13.18 0.46 14.70
CA ALA A 59 12.01 0.32 15.54
C ALA A 59 12.17 -0.80 16.56
N GLY A 60 12.16 -0.43 17.86
CA GLY A 60 12.00 -1.34 18.99
C GLY A 60 10.54 -1.55 19.35
N LYS A 61 10.30 -2.21 20.48
CA LYS A 61 8.95 -2.41 21.02
C LYS A 61 8.41 -1.13 21.64
N TYR A 62 9.18 -0.48 22.51
CA TYR A 62 8.77 0.68 23.27
C TYR A 62 9.33 1.98 22.73
N ILE A 63 10.47 1.92 22.04
CA ILE A 63 11.15 3.08 21.49
C ILE A 63 11.50 2.88 20.00
N VAL A 64 11.84 3.98 19.35
CA VAL A 64 12.51 4.01 18.04
C VAL A 64 13.85 4.68 18.24
N LEU A 65 14.93 4.01 17.87
CA LEU A 65 16.28 4.54 17.89
C LEU A 65 16.61 5.23 16.57
N MET A 66 17.15 6.45 16.66
CA MET A 66 17.68 7.22 15.52
C MET A 66 19.18 7.40 15.74
N PRO A 67 20.02 6.48 15.26
CA PRO A 67 21.42 6.41 15.65
C PRO A 67 22.28 7.53 15.05
N ASN A 68 21.84 8.18 13.99
CA ASN A 68 22.56 9.26 13.29
C ASN A 68 21.77 10.58 13.27
N THR A 69 20.93 10.82 14.26
CA THR A 69 20.14 12.05 14.38
C THR A 69 20.39 12.67 15.76
N PRO A 70 21.42 13.50 15.92
CA PRO A 70 21.77 14.12 17.20
C PRO A 70 20.63 15.04 17.65
N LYS A 71 20.33 15.02 18.97
CA LYS A 71 19.23 15.78 19.58
C LYS A 71 17.84 15.51 18.96
N GLY A 72 17.72 14.47 18.11
CA GLY A 72 16.45 13.96 17.63
C GLY A 72 15.84 13.09 18.73
N GLY A 73 14.63 13.38 19.15
CA GLY A 73 13.99 12.53 20.12
C GLY A 73 12.71 13.15 20.66
N GLY A 74 11.96 12.35 21.39
CA GLY A 74 10.73 12.84 21.97
C GLY A 74 9.74 11.75 22.29
N ILE A 75 8.50 12.16 22.35
CA ILE A 75 7.37 11.32 22.72
C ILE A 75 6.41 11.28 21.53
N SER A 76 5.94 10.08 21.18
CA SER A 76 4.97 9.89 20.10
C SER A 76 3.82 10.90 20.18
N ARG A 77 3.44 11.46 19.04
CA ARG A 77 2.29 12.39 18.95
C ARG A 77 0.95 11.70 19.27
N LYS A 78 0.89 10.37 19.23
CA LYS A 78 -0.30 9.57 19.56
C LYS A 78 -0.53 9.45 21.08
N ILE A 79 0.42 9.84 21.92
CA ILE A 79 0.25 9.91 23.39
C ILE A 79 -0.28 11.30 23.71
N PHE A 80 -1.60 11.40 23.91
CA PHE A 80 -2.26 12.70 24.13
C PHE A 80 -2.29 13.11 25.60
N ASN A 81 -2.27 12.16 26.54
CA ASN A 81 -2.37 12.43 27.97
C ASN A 81 -1.15 13.22 28.48
N PRO A 82 -1.34 14.44 29.04
CA PRO A 82 -0.24 15.26 29.53
C PRO A 82 0.52 14.61 30.72
N ALA A 83 -0.19 13.86 31.58
CA ALA A 83 0.40 13.17 32.72
C ALA A 83 1.37 12.07 32.26
N ASP A 84 0.98 11.27 31.27
CA ASP A 84 1.83 10.20 30.71
C ASP A 84 3.05 10.83 30.03
N ARG A 85 2.85 11.91 29.28
CA ARG A 85 3.96 12.64 28.66
C ARG A 85 4.97 13.18 29.67
N LYS A 86 4.49 13.66 30.84
CA LYS A 86 5.37 14.13 31.93
C LYS A 86 6.17 12.96 32.52
N LYS A 87 5.51 11.82 32.81
CA LYS A 87 6.18 10.62 33.30
C LYS A 87 7.27 10.13 32.34
N ILE A 88 6.95 10.02 31.05
CA ILE A 88 7.90 9.58 30.02
C ILE A 88 9.09 10.54 29.93
N ARG A 89 8.85 11.85 29.99
CA ARG A 89 9.94 12.85 29.98
C ARG A 89 10.88 12.67 31.15
N ASN A 90 10.35 12.43 32.35
CA ASN A 90 11.15 12.16 33.53
C ASN A 90 12.01 10.91 33.40
N ILE A 91 11.43 9.83 32.82
CA ILE A 91 12.17 8.58 32.52
C ILE A 91 13.29 8.85 31.50
N LEU A 92 12.99 9.56 30.40
CA LEU A 92 13.99 9.88 29.39
C LEU A 92 15.16 10.72 29.92
N ASN A 93 14.91 11.62 30.86
CA ASN A 93 15.96 12.42 31.49
C ASN A 93 16.91 11.60 32.41
N GLN A 94 16.47 10.41 32.82
CA GLN A 94 17.25 9.49 33.64
C GLN A 94 18.02 8.42 32.84
N ILE A 95 17.76 8.32 31.56
CA ILE A 95 18.41 7.36 30.69
C ILE A 95 19.60 8.02 30.00
N ILE A 96 20.74 7.36 30.03
CA ILE A 96 21.95 7.84 29.35
C ILE A 96 21.85 7.49 27.85
N ILE A 97 21.63 8.51 27.03
CA ILE A 97 21.58 8.38 25.57
C ILE A 97 22.86 8.99 24.99
N PRO A 98 23.56 8.30 24.08
CA PRO A 98 24.71 8.86 23.36
C PRO A 98 24.32 10.18 22.65
N LYS A 99 25.20 11.18 22.70
CA LYS A 99 24.90 12.54 22.16
C LYS A 99 24.56 12.55 20.66
N GLU A 100 25.02 11.56 19.94
CA GLU A 100 24.83 11.39 18.50
C GLU A 100 23.49 10.73 18.13
N MET A 101 22.81 10.14 19.12
CA MET A 101 21.60 9.36 18.93
C MET A 101 20.37 10.10 19.47
N GLY A 102 19.24 9.84 18.82
CA GLY A 102 17.92 10.27 19.28
C GLY A 102 17.01 9.08 19.53
N ILE A 103 16.06 9.21 20.45
CA ILE A 103 15.03 8.19 20.69
C ILE A 103 13.65 8.81 20.71
N ILE A 104 12.67 8.07 20.18
CA ILE A 104 11.24 8.43 20.25
C ILE A 104 10.51 7.33 20.98
N VAL A 105 9.84 7.68 22.10
CA VAL A 105 8.99 6.72 22.83
C VAL A 105 7.70 6.49 22.04
N ARG A 106 7.40 5.23 21.77
CA ARG A 106 6.19 4.77 21.08
C ARG A 106 4.99 4.71 22.04
N THR A 107 3.78 4.58 21.50
CA THR A 107 2.55 4.41 22.32
C THR A 107 2.62 3.20 23.24
N ALA A 108 3.25 2.10 22.81
CA ALA A 108 3.47 0.91 23.62
C ALA A 108 4.39 1.15 24.85
N GLY A 109 5.20 2.20 24.84
CA GLY A 109 6.08 2.57 25.95
C GLY A 109 5.46 3.56 26.95
N ALA A 110 4.18 3.95 26.79
CA ALA A 110 3.56 5.00 27.62
C ALA A 110 3.51 4.65 29.11
N ASN A 111 3.26 3.39 29.45
CA ASN A 111 3.10 2.91 30.84
C ASN A 111 4.23 1.97 31.27
N LYS A 112 5.40 2.07 30.65
CA LYS A 112 6.52 1.18 30.90
C LYS A 112 7.51 1.78 31.90
N THR A 113 8.22 0.90 32.61
CA THR A 113 9.25 1.27 33.58
C THR A 113 10.53 1.71 32.88
N LYS A 114 11.40 2.41 33.65
CA LYS A 114 12.73 2.81 33.18
C LYS A 114 13.52 1.60 32.63
N ASN A 115 13.57 0.51 33.42
CA ASN A 115 14.34 -0.71 33.06
C ASN A 115 13.86 -1.37 31.77
N GLU A 116 12.55 -1.36 31.48
CA GLU A 116 12.00 -1.91 30.23
C GLU A 116 12.40 -1.07 29.02
N ILE A 117 12.44 0.26 29.17
CA ILE A 117 12.84 1.20 28.12
C ILE A 117 14.36 1.12 27.89
N GLU A 118 15.16 1.02 28.95
CA GLU A 118 16.62 0.84 28.87
C GLU A 118 16.98 -0.49 28.20
N GLY A 119 16.32 -1.58 28.57
CA GLY A 119 16.53 -2.88 27.93
C GLY A 119 16.20 -2.89 26.44
N ASP A 120 15.13 -2.18 26.02
CA ASP A 120 14.80 -2.03 24.59
C ASP A 120 15.88 -1.18 23.86
N LEU A 121 16.39 -0.13 24.52
CA LEU A 121 17.48 0.72 24.00
C LEU A 121 18.77 -0.07 23.79
N GLU A 122 19.20 -0.86 24.77
CA GLU A 122 20.41 -1.71 24.66
C GLU A 122 20.31 -2.70 23.49
N ASN A 123 19.14 -3.33 23.34
CA ASN A 123 18.89 -4.24 22.23
C ASN A 123 19.00 -3.53 20.87
N LEU A 124 18.48 -2.30 20.77
CA LEU A 124 18.54 -1.52 19.53
C LEU A 124 19.95 -1.02 19.24
N ILE A 125 20.74 -0.69 20.26
CA ILE A 125 22.15 -0.34 20.09
C ILE A 125 22.92 -1.54 19.52
N LYS A 126 22.72 -2.76 20.05
CA LYS A 126 23.35 -3.98 19.51
C LYS A 126 22.97 -4.22 18.04
N VAL A 127 21.71 -3.99 17.68
CA VAL A 127 21.26 -4.08 16.27
C VAL A 127 21.96 -3.04 15.41
N TRP A 128 22.11 -1.81 15.90
CA TRP A 128 22.82 -0.76 15.17
C TRP A 128 24.31 -1.08 14.99
N GLU A 129 24.97 -1.63 16.00
CA GLU A 129 26.35 -2.07 15.90
C GLU A 129 26.53 -3.17 14.86
N SER A 130 25.65 -4.16 14.84
CA SER A 130 25.64 -5.18 13.80
C SER A 130 25.42 -4.60 12.39
N ILE A 131 24.56 -3.59 12.25
CA ILE A 131 24.35 -2.90 10.96
C ILE A 131 25.63 -2.19 10.52
N LYS A 132 26.32 -1.50 11.43
CA LYS A 132 27.60 -0.83 11.14
C LYS A 132 28.66 -1.84 10.69
N GLU A 133 28.83 -2.92 11.44
CA GLU A 133 29.80 -3.97 11.12
C GLU A 133 29.52 -4.60 9.74
N ASN A 134 28.28 -4.97 9.47
CA ASN A 134 27.89 -5.51 8.17
C ASN A 134 28.11 -4.50 7.04
N ALA A 135 27.85 -3.22 7.26
CA ALA A 135 28.06 -2.17 6.27
C ALA A 135 29.55 -2.00 5.94
N MET A 136 30.41 -2.05 6.96
CA MET A 136 31.85 -1.93 6.77
C MET A 136 32.48 -3.15 6.05
N ASN A 137 31.92 -4.34 6.25
CA ASN A 137 32.40 -5.59 5.66
C ASN A 137 31.76 -5.92 4.30
N SER A 138 30.85 -5.09 3.79
CA SER A 138 30.10 -5.36 2.56
C SER A 138 30.57 -4.48 1.41
N ILE A 139 30.55 -5.03 0.18
CA ILE A 139 30.81 -4.28 -1.05
C ILE A 139 29.50 -3.73 -1.60
N ALA A 140 29.44 -2.42 -1.83
CA ALA A 140 28.25 -1.76 -2.37
C ALA A 140 28.03 -2.13 -3.86
N PRO A 141 26.77 -2.30 -4.32
CA PRO A 141 25.53 -2.24 -3.54
C PRO A 141 25.21 -3.57 -2.83
N ALA A 142 24.87 -3.53 -1.54
CA ALA A 142 24.53 -4.72 -0.76
C ALA A 142 23.34 -4.45 0.20
N LEU A 143 22.54 -5.49 0.46
CA LEU A 143 21.51 -5.46 1.49
C LEU A 143 22.13 -5.69 2.86
N ILE A 144 22.26 -4.64 3.65
CA ILE A 144 22.93 -4.69 4.95
C ILE A 144 22.02 -5.24 6.06
N HIS A 145 20.80 -4.76 6.10
CA HIS A 145 19.80 -5.16 7.11
C HIS A 145 18.40 -5.17 6.51
N LYS A 146 17.67 -6.24 6.76
CA LYS A 146 16.27 -6.35 6.39
C LYS A 146 15.42 -6.30 7.67
N GLU A 147 14.49 -5.36 7.73
CA GLU A 147 13.54 -5.33 8.82
C GLU A 147 12.77 -6.66 8.88
N SER A 148 12.62 -7.12 10.11
CA SER A 148 12.25 -8.48 10.44
C SER A 148 10.99 -9.00 9.75
N GLU A 149 10.97 -10.31 9.59
CA GLU A 149 9.84 -11.12 9.15
C GLU A 149 8.53 -10.77 9.87
N ILE A 150 7.40 -11.11 9.24
CA ILE A 150 6.05 -10.82 9.73
C ILE A 150 5.82 -11.25 11.18
N ILE A 151 6.40 -12.39 11.60
CA ILE A 151 6.28 -12.91 12.97
C ILE A 151 6.88 -11.92 13.98
N LYS A 152 8.13 -11.51 13.75
CA LYS A 152 8.83 -10.58 14.64
C LYS A 152 8.14 -9.22 14.69
N ARG A 153 7.65 -8.72 13.54
CA ARG A 153 6.89 -7.47 13.45
C ARG A 153 5.58 -7.55 14.22
N THR A 154 4.86 -8.67 14.12
CA THR A 154 3.59 -8.89 14.84
C THR A 154 3.83 -8.93 16.34
N LEU A 155 4.84 -9.68 16.81
CA LEU A 155 5.21 -9.74 18.22
C LEU A 155 5.66 -8.39 18.77
N ARG A 156 6.38 -7.60 17.98
CA ARG A 156 6.82 -6.26 18.38
C ARG A 156 5.67 -5.25 18.47
N ASP A 157 4.78 -5.22 17.45
CA ASP A 157 3.84 -4.12 17.26
C ASP A 157 2.42 -4.43 17.75
N ILE A 158 2.00 -5.70 17.76
CA ILE A 158 0.61 -6.10 18.08
C ILE A 158 0.51 -6.76 19.44
N TYR A 159 1.52 -7.55 19.84
CA TYR A 159 1.49 -8.27 21.11
C TYR A 159 1.45 -7.30 22.30
N ASP A 160 0.52 -7.54 23.21
CA ASP A 160 0.36 -6.85 24.49
C ASP A 160 0.24 -7.84 25.66
N GLU A 161 0.16 -7.33 26.89
CA GLU A 161 0.07 -8.13 28.11
C GLU A 161 -1.30 -8.84 28.26
N THR A 162 -2.34 -8.30 27.61
CA THR A 162 -3.70 -8.85 27.63
C THR A 162 -3.80 -10.12 26.79
N THR A 163 -2.85 -10.33 25.87
CA THR A 163 -2.80 -11.52 25.02
C THR A 163 -2.59 -12.78 25.86
N GLN A 164 -3.53 -13.70 25.82
CA GLN A 164 -3.49 -14.94 26.60
C GLN A 164 -2.50 -15.96 26.03
N SER A 165 -2.54 -16.20 24.72
CA SER A 165 -1.65 -17.14 24.05
C SER A 165 -1.40 -16.75 22.59
N ILE A 166 -0.26 -17.17 22.07
CA ILE A 166 0.16 -17.02 20.69
C ILE A 166 0.36 -18.41 20.11
N ILE A 167 -0.52 -18.82 19.21
CA ILE A 167 -0.49 -20.12 18.58
C ILE A 167 0.17 -19.99 17.21
N ILE A 168 1.18 -20.82 16.95
CA ILE A 168 1.97 -20.74 15.71
C ILE A 168 2.01 -22.12 15.06
N ASP A 169 1.62 -22.17 13.80
CA ASP A 169 1.76 -23.33 12.94
C ASP A 169 3.16 -23.38 12.31
N GLY A 170 3.69 -24.59 12.16
CA GLY A 170 5.04 -24.81 11.66
C GLY A 170 6.16 -24.68 12.72
N ASN A 171 7.19 -25.54 12.58
CA ASN A 171 8.28 -25.60 13.54
C ASN A 171 9.22 -24.40 13.45
N GLU A 172 9.54 -23.98 12.24
CA GLU A 172 10.44 -22.85 11.97
C GLU A 172 9.85 -21.54 12.53
N GLY A 173 8.57 -21.25 12.23
CA GLY A 173 7.87 -20.07 12.74
C GLY A 173 7.82 -20.05 14.27
N TYR A 174 7.55 -21.20 14.90
CA TYR A 174 7.55 -21.34 16.36
C TYR A 174 8.92 -21.02 16.97
N GLN A 175 10.00 -21.58 16.42
CA GLN A 175 11.36 -21.30 16.91
C GLN A 175 11.77 -19.84 16.74
N LYS A 176 11.48 -19.26 15.59
CA LYS A 176 11.73 -17.82 15.32
C LYS A 176 10.99 -16.94 16.34
N ALA A 177 9.70 -17.20 16.56
CA ALA A 177 8.90 -16.47 17.54
C ALA A 177 9.43 -16.62 18.96
N LYS A 178 9.77 -17.84 19.37
CA LYS A 178 10.30 -18.14 20.70
C LYS A 178 11.64 -17.43 20.95
N ASN A 179 12.55 -17.47 20.00
CA ASN A 179 13.84 -16.82 20.11
C ASN A 179 13.67 -15.29 20.17
N PHE A 180 12.82 -14.71 19.36
CA PHE A 180 12.56 -13.27 19.38
C PHE A 180 11.88 -12.81 20.68
N MET A 181 10.92 -13.60 21.21
CA MET A 181 10.28 -13.28 22.48
C MET A 181 11.25 -13.36 23.66
N LYS A 182 12.23 -14.30 23.63
CA LYS A 182 13.28 -14.36 24.65
C LYS A 182 14.12 -13.08 24.72
N LEU A 183 14.33 -12.43 23.57
CA LEU A 183 15.10 -11.17 23.51
C LEU A 183 14.29 -9.98 24.00
N ILE A 184 12.99 -9.89 23.68
CA ILE A 184 12.16 -8.70 23.98
C ILE A 184 11.48 -8.84 25.35
N MET A 185 10.91 -10.01 25.65
CA MET A 185 10.14 -10.27 26.89
C MET A 185 10.32 -11.70 27.38
N PRO A 186 11.41 -11.98 28.09
CA PRO A 186 11.72 -13.34 28.56
C PRO A 186 10.61 -13.98 29.40
N SER A 187 9.91 -13.17 30.22
CA SER A 187 8.81 -13.63 31.08
C SER A 187 7.59 -14.16 30.30
N HIS A 188 7.40 -13.71 29.06
CA HIS A 188 6.22 -14.03 28.25
C HIS A 188 6.44 -15.18 27.24
N VAL A 189 7.61 -15.79 27.23
CA VAL A 189 7.94 -16.92 26.31
C VAL A 189 6.97 -18.09 26.45
N LYS A 190 6.45 -18.33 27.66
CA LYS A 190 5.48 -19.42 27.95
C LYS A 190 4.14 -19.24 27.21
N LYS A 191 3.79 -18.01 26.80
CA LYS A 191 2.56 -17.72 26.04
C LYS A 191 2.62 -18.21 24.59
N ILE A 192 3.81 -18.49 24.05
CA ILE A 192 3.98 -19.02 22.70
C ILE A 192 3.77 -20.52 22.71
N LYS A 193 2.77 -20.98 21.96
CA LYS A 193 2.40 -22.39 21.84
C LYS A 193 2.56 -22.86 20.40
N LYS A 194 3.10 -24.07 20.22
CA LYS A 194 3.17 -24.70 18.90
C LYS A 194 1.83 -25.37 18.60
N TYR A 195 1.29 -25.12 17.41
CA TYR A 195 0.11 -25.80 16.91
C TYR A 195 0.44 -27.25 16.55
N ARG A 196 -0.44 -28.20 16.90
CA ARG A 196 -0.19 -29.66 16.73
C ARG A 196 -1.37 -30.42 16.13
N ASP A 197 -2.51 -29.76 15.88
CA ASP A 197 -3.70 -30.42 15.35
C ASP A 197 -3.53 -30.72 13.85
N LYS A 198 -4.34 -31.68 13.35
CA LYS A 198 -4.36 -32.06 11.94
C LYS A 198 -5.11 -31.06 11.06
N ILE A 199 -6.08 -30.34 11.66
CA ILE A 199 -6.86 -29.32 10.93
C ILE A 199 -6.00 -28.05 10.83
N PRO A 200 -5.85 -27.43 9.65
CA PRO A 200 -5.10 -26.17 9.53
C PRO A 200 -5.63 -25.10 10.49
N LEU A 201 -4.70 -24.37 11.14
CA LEU A 201 -5.02 -23.41 12.20
C LEU A 201 -6.07 -22.38 11.79
N PHE A 202 -5.94 -21.81 10.59
CA PHE A 202 -6.85 -20.77 10.10
C PHE A 202 -8.26 -21.29 9.80
N ILE A 203 -8.38 -22.57 9.40
CA ILE A 203 -9.70 -23.22 9.22
C ILE A 203 -10.34 -23.46 10.58
N LYS A 204 -9.58 -23.98 11.55
CA LYS A 204 -10.08 -24.24 12.91
C LYS A 204 -10.60 -22.97 13.58
N GLU A 205 -9.88 -21.87 13.44
CA GLU A 205 -10.24 -20.57 14.01
C GLU A 205 -11.19 -19.74 13.11
N LYS A 206 -11.70 -20.33 12.00
CA LYS A 206 -12.60 -19.69 11.03
C LYS A 206 -12.05 -18.40 10.42
N ILE A 207 -10.72 -18.28 10.41
CA ILE A 207 -10.02 -17.08 9.86
C ILE A 207 -10.08 -17.10 8.34
N GLU A 208 -10.02 -18.29 7.71
CA GLU A 208 -10.08 -18.45 6.26
C GLU A 208 -11.37 -17.85 5.67
N ASN A 209 -12.52 -18.10 6.30
CA ASN A 209 -13.78 -17.51 5.87
C ASN A 209 -13.76 -15.99 5.95
N LYS A 210 -13.19 -15.44 7.04
CA LYS A 210 -13.04 -13.99 7.19
C LYS A 210 -12.07 -13.36 6.18
N LEU A 211 -11.07 -14.10 5.74
CA LEU A 211 -10.16 -13.66 4.67
C LEU A 211 -10.88 -13.58 3.33
N ASN A 212 -11.78 -14.52 3.03
CA ASN A 212 -12.60 -14.49 1.82
C ASN A 212 -13.58 -13.31 1.82
N GLU A 213 -14.20 -13.00 2.96
CA GLU A 213 -15.09 -11.84 3.14
C GLU A 213 -14.40 -10.49 2.83
N ILE A 214 -13.07 -10.41 2.94
CA ILE A 214 -12.32 -9.18 2.60
C ILE A 214 -12.43 -8.82 1.11
N PHE A 215 -12.66 -9.80 0.25
CA PHE A 215 -12.75 -9.62 -1.20
C PHE A 215 -14.18 -9.31 -1.65
N GLU A 216 -15.18 -9.48 -0.80
CA GLU A 216 -16.57 -9.16 -1.11
C GLU A 216 -16.81 -7.65 -1.01
N THR A 217 -17.62 -7.09 -1.92
CA THR A 217 -18.02 -5.68 -1.86
C THR A 217 -19.00 -5.42 -0.74
N GLN A 218 -19.88 -6.38 -0.46
CA GLN A 218 -20.93 -6.28 0.54
C GLN A 218 -20.48 -6.83 1.88
N VAL A 219 -20.73 -6.08 2.96
CA VAL A 219 -20.46 -6.48 4.34
C VAL A 219 -21.74 -6.41 5.16
N LYS A 220 -22.17 -7.52 5.73
CA LYS A 220 -23.38 -7.61 6.52
C LYS A 220 -23.16 -7.07 7.94
N LEU A 221 -24.14 -6.32 8.43
CA LEU A 221 -24.20 -5.85 9.80
C LEU A 221 -25.05 -6.80 10.67
N SER A 222 -24.77 -6.84 11.98
CA SER A 222 -25.49 -7.72 12.92
C SER A 222 -26.98 -7.34 13.04
N SER A 223 -27.30 -6.08 12.84
CA SER A 223 -28.69 -5.58 12.83
C SER A 223 -29.52 -6.07 11.64
N GLY A 224 -28.87 -6.56 10.58
CA GLY A 224 -29.51 -6.96 9.32
C GLY A 224 -29.36 -5.91 8.20
N GLY A 225 -28.70 -4.78 8.47
CA GLY A 225 -28.21 -3.86 7.46
C GLY A 225 -26.96 -4.38 6.76
N TYR A 226 -26.41 -3.62 5.83
CA TYR A 226 -25.17 -3.95 5.14
C TYR A 226 -24.46 -2.71 4.65
N LEU A 227 -23.14 -2.86 4.47
CA LEU A 227 -22.27 -1.86 3.84
C LEU A 227 -21.96 -2.32 2.42
N GLU A 228 -21.90 -1.37 1.50
CA GLU A 228 -21.40 -1.58 0.14
C GLU A 228 -20.09 -0.81 -0.02
N ILE A 229 -18.99 -1.51 -0.22
CA ILE A 229 -17.63 -0.91 -0.29
C ILE A 229 -17.12 -0.99 -1.71
N ASN A 230 -17.06 0.14 -2.41
CA ASN A 230 -16.67 0.24 -3.81
C ASN A 230 -15.41 1.10 -3.98
N PRO A 231 -14.22 0.49 -4.07
CA PRO A 231 -13.01 1.22 -4.43
C PRO A 231 -13.04 1.63 -5.90
N THR A 232 -12.79 2.91 -6.16
CA THR A 232 -12.60 3.46 -7.51
C THR A 232 -11.12 3.82 -7.74
N GLU A 233 -10.79 4.38 -8.90
CA GLU A 233 -9.44 4.83 -9.20
C GLU A 233 -8.97 5.96 -8.25
N ALA A 234 -9.85 6.90 -7.91
CA ALA A 234 -9.51 8.11 -7.15
C ALA A 234 -9.88 8.02 -5.66
N LEU A 235 -10.95 7.33 -5.32
CA LEU A 235 -11.50 7.30 -3.97
C LEU A 235 -12.17 5.95 -3.67
N VAL A 236 -12.49 5.72 -2.40
CA VAL A 236 -13.33 4.61 -1.96
C VAL A 236 -14.68 5.17 -1.54
N SER A 237 -15.77 4.67 -2.12
CA SER A 237 -17.13 4.97 -1.66
C SER A 237 -17.62 3.84 -0.75
N ILE A 238 -18.32 4.20 0.32
CA ILE A 238 -18.95 3.27 1.25
C ILE A 238 -20.38 3.74 1.43
N ASP A 239 -21.34 2.91 1.01
CA ASP A 239 -22.77 3.14 1.17
C ASP A 239 -23.31 2.28 2.32
N ILE A 240 -24.28 2.81 3.07
CA ILE A 240 -24.87 2.15 4.24
C ILE A 240 -26.35 1.92 3.98
N ASN A 241 -26.73 0.65 3.97
CA ASN A 241 -28.10 0.23 3.78
C ASN A 241 -28.71 -0.37 5.06
N SER A 242 -29.87 0.12 5.47
CA SER A 242 -30.58 -0.40 6.65
C SER A 242 -31.11 -1.83 6.48
N GLY A 243 -31.35 -2.27 5.23
CA GLY A 243 -31.79 -3.62 4.92
C GLY A 243 -33.04 -4.04 5.72
N LYS A 244 -32.94 -5.17 6.43
CA LYS A 244 -34.01 -5.73 7.28
C LYS A 244 -33.97 -5.21 8.73
N SER A 245 -33.20 -4.17 9.01
CA SER A 245 -32.99 -3.61 10.36
C SER A 245 -34.20 -2.85 10.93
N ILE A 246 -35.41 -2.99 10.35
CA ILE A 246 -36.63 -2.29 10.74
C ILE A 246 -37.17 -2.92 12.04
N LYS A 247 -36.49 -2.69 13.16
CA LYS A 247 -36.93 -3.20 14.47
C LYS A 247 -37.50 -2.12 15.38
N GLN A 248 -37.31 -0.84 15.05
CA GLN A 248 -37.75 0.27 15.91
C GLN A 248 -38.95 1.00 15.35
N LYS A 249 -39.75 1.56 16.25
CA LYS A 249 -40.95 2.31 15.90
C LYS A 249 -40.69 3.68 15.25
N ASN A 250 -39.42 4.17 15.32
CA ASN A 250 -39.02 5.47 14.80
C ASN A 250 -37.88 5.32 13.77
N VAL A 251 -38.09 5.89 12.60
CA VAL A 251 -37.12 5.87 11.48
C VAL A 251 -35.77 6.49 11.90
N GLU A 252 -35.81 7.62 12.64
CA GLU A 252 -34.59 8.32 13.09
C GLU A 252 -33.76 7.47 14.07
N SER A 253 -34.39 6.73 14.99
CA SER A 253 -33.65 5.85 15.91
C SER A 253 -33.08 4.64 15.20
N THR A 254 -33.79 4.08 14.21
CA THR A 254 -33.28 2.99 13.37
C THR A 254 -32.05 3.46 12.55
N ALA A 255 -32.11 4.66 11.97
CA ALA A 255 -31.00 5.27 11.24
C ALA A 255 -29.79 5.47 12.15
N LEU A 256 -29.99 6.01 13.36
CA LEU A 256 -28.91 6.21 14.32
C LEU A 256 -28.23 4.90 14.73
N ASP A 257 -29.00 3.88 15.10
CA ASP A 257 -28.45 2.59 15.55
C ASP A 257 -27.69 1.90 14.41
N THR A 258 -28.25 1.90 13.20
CA THR A 258 -27.58 1.34 12.01
C THR A 258 -26.30 2.10 11.69
N ASN A 259 -26.33 3.45 11.74
CA ASN A 259 -25.14 4.27 11.49
C ASN A 259 -24.05 4.11 12.55
N LEU A 260 -24.41 3.90 13.81
CA LEU A 260 -23.46 3.62 14.89
C LEU A 260 -22.77 2.27 14.70
N GLU A 261 -23.53 1.22 14.36
CA GLU A 261 -22.98 -0.09 14.03
C GLU A 261 -22.10 -0.02 12.77
N ALA A 262 -22.59 0.64 11.73
CA ALA A 262 -21.87 0.86 10.49
C ALA A 262 -20.53 1.58 10.74
N ALA A 263 -20.50 2.62 11.59
CA ALA A 263 -19.28 3.34 11.92
C ALA A 263 -18.21 2.44 12.57
N GLU A 264 -18.62 1.50 13.42
CA GLU A 264 -17.70 0.51 14.01
C GLU A 264 -17.16 -0.46 12.96
N GLU A 265 -18.06 -1.00 12.14
CA GLU A 265 -17.67 -1.97 11.11
C GLU A 265 -16.84 -1.32 10.01
N ILE A 266 -17.16 -0.09 9.59
CA ILE A 266 -16.34 0.67 8.63
C ILE A 266 -14.92 0.84 9.15
N ALA A 267 -14.74 1.25 10.41
CA ALA A 267 -13.41 1.39 11.01
C ALA A 267 -12.64 0.06 10.98
N ARG A 268 -13.32 -1.08 11.19
CA ARG A 268 -12.75 -2.42 11.09
C ARG A 268 -12.37 -2.77 9.65
N GLN A 269 -13.29 -2.56 8.70
CA GLN A 269 -13.10 -2.89 7.29
C GLN A 269 -11.99 -2.06 6.63
N ILE A 270 -11.92 -0.76 6.90
CA ILE A 270 -10.84 0.12 6.43
C ILE A 270 -9.48 -0.41 6.86
N LYS A 271 -9.35 -0.90 8.11
CA LYS A 271 -8.11 -1.44 8.65
C LYS A 271 -7.76 -2.80 8.06
N ILE A 272 -8.72 -3.74 7.94
CA ILE A 272 -8.49 -5.10 7.46
C ILE A 272 -8.17 -5.11 5.96
N ARG A 273 -8.94 -4.36 5.16
CA ARG A 273 -8.76 -4.24 3.71
C ARG A 273 -7.63 -3.29 3.31
N ASP A 274 -7.02 -2.60 4.28
CA ASP A 274 -6.02 -1.53 4.07
C ASP A 274 -6.48 -0.46 3.08
N LEU A 275 -7.79 -0.09 3.15
CA LEU A 275 -8.35 0.95 2.30
C LEU A 275 -7.64 2.27 2.60
N SER A 276 -7.31 3.04 1.56
CA SER A 276 -6.44 4.20 1.68
C SER A 276 -6.71 5.26 0.63
N GLY A 277 -6.28 6.46 0.90
CA GLY A 277 -6.58 7.64 0.10
C GLY A 277 -7.79 8.37 0.63
N LEU A 278 -8.58 8.94 -0.25
CA LEU A 278 -9.87 9.58 0.07
C LEU A 278 -10.94 8.50 0.19
N ILE A 279 -11.71 8.53 1.27
CA ILE A 279 -12.83 7.62 1.55
C ILE A 279 -14.05 8.50 1.81
N ILE A 280 -15.12 8.24 1.10
CA ILE A 280 -16.41 8.92 1.27
C ILE A 280 -17.39 7.89 1.80
N ILE A 281 -18.06 8.21 2.88
CA ILE A 281 -19.07 7.38 3.54
C ILE A 281 -20.40 8.07 3.42
N ASP A 282 -21.39 7.36 2.89
CA ASP A 282 -22.78 7.80 2.80
C ASP A 282 -23.55 7.21 3.98
N PHE A 283 -23.86 8.05 4.98
CA PHE A 283 -24.61 7.67 6.16
C PHE A 283 -26.09 7.82 5.90
N ILE A 284 -26.90 6.91 6.45
CA ILE A 284 -28.36 7.04 6.42
C ILE A 284 -28.73 8.39 7.01
N ASP A 285 -29.63 9.11 6.33
CA ASP A 285 -30.04 10.46 6.71
C ASP A 285 -30.51 10.56 8.16
N MET A 286 -30.00 11.56 8.87
CA MET A 286 -30.35 11.89 10.25
C MET A 286 -30.69 13.37 10.33
N MET A 287 -31.91 13.68 10.75
CA MET A 287 -32.35 15.07 10.95
C MET A 287 -31.62 15.74 12.12
N ASN A 288 -31.44 15.00 13.21
CA ASN A 288 -30.86 15.52 14.44
C ASN A 288 -29.34 15.67 14.35
N PHE A 289 -28.85 16.90 14.51
CA PHE A 289 -27.42 17.21 14.53
C PHE A 289 -26.65 16.49 15.67
N SER A 290 -27.30 16.24 16.81
CA SER A 290 -26.70 15.50 17.93
C SER A 290 -26.41 14.04 17.53
N ASN A 291 -27.32 13.41 16.76
CA ASN A 291 -27.15 12.04 16.26
C ASN A 291 -25.96 11.96 15.29
N ARG A 292 -25.83 12.92 14.37
CA ARG A 292 -24.66 13.01 13.47
C ARG A 292 -23.36 13.10 14.26
N ARG A 293 -23.31 13.92 15.32
CA ARG A 293 -22.13 14.02 16.18
C ARG A 293 -21.80 12.73 16.94
N LEU A 294 -22.81 11.95 17.35
CA LEU A 294 -22.58 10.66 18.00
C LEU A 294 -21.91 9.67 17.04
N VAL A 295 -22.41 9.58 15.81
CA VAL A 295 -21.82 8.72 14.76
C VAL A 295 -20.38 9.15 14.45
N GLU A 296 -20.12 10.46 14.24
CA GLU A 296 -18.78 10.98 14.03
C GLU A 296 -17.83 10.61 15.19
N ARG A 297 -18.28 10.74 16.43
CA ARG A 297 -17.50 10.41 17.62
C ARG A 297 -17.19 8.92 17.67
N ARG A 298 -18.17 8.05 17.37
CA ARG A 298 -18.00 6.59 17.33
C ARG A 298 -16.96 6.19 16.29
N LEU A 299 -17.07 6.71 15.09
CA LEU A 299 -16.10 6.45 14.01
C LEU A 299 -14.69 6.91 14.42
N LYS A 300 -14.54 8.11 14.97
CA LYS A 300 -13.24 8.64 15.44
C LYS A 300 -12.64 7.77 16.55
N GLU A 301 -13.45 7.29 17.47
CA GLU A 301 -13.02 6.43 18.58
C GLU A 301 -12.50 5.08 18.06
N LYS A 302 -13.24 4.42 17.18
CA LYS A 302 -12.87 3.10 16.62
C LYS A 302 -11.65 3.18 15.69
N CYS A 303 -11.48 4.29 14.98
CA CYS A 303 -10.30 4.54 14.14
C CYS A 303 -9.01 4.84 14.93
N ARG A 304 -9.08 5.14 16.24
CA ARG A 304 -7.87 5.43 17.06
C ARG A 304 -6.88 4.27 17.10
N ASN A 305 -7.36 3.04 16.99
CA ASN A 305 -6.54 1.83 17.05
C ASN A 305 -5.85 1.50 15.72
N ASP A 306 -6.03 2.32 14.68
CA ASP A 306 -5.32 2.16 13.43
C ASP A 306 -3.92 2.78 13.49
N ARG A 307 -2.94 2.08 12.90
CA ARG A 307 -1.56 2.58 12.77
C ARG A 307 -1.45 3.71 11.74
N ALA A 308 -2.31 3.68 10.74
CA ALA A 308 -2.33 4.69 9.69
C ALA A 308 -2.71 6.07 10.25
N ARG A 309 -2.22 7.11 9.61
CA ARG A 309 -2.70 8.46 9.88
C ARG A 309 -4.07 8.64 9.22
N ILE A 310 -5.09 8.93 10.03
CA ILE A 310 -6.46 9.14 9.59
C ILE A 310 -6.87 10.57 9.91
N GLN A 311 -7.54 11.21 8.96
CA GLN A 311 -8.22 12.49 9.15
C GLN A 311 -9.69 12.27 8.84
N ILE A 312 -10.58 12.69 9.73
CA ILE A 312 -12.03 12.47 9.62
C ILE A 312 -12.71 13.82 9.67
N GLY A 313 -13.52 14.11 8.67
CA GLY A 313 -14.34 15.29 8.53
C GLY A 313 -15.57 15.28 9.45
N ARG A 314 -16.56 16.04 9.08
CA ARG A 314 -17.90 16.05 9.67
C ARG A 314 -18.89 15.49 8.66
N ILE A 315 -20.03 14.98 9.15
CA ILE A 315 -21.14 14.60 8.29
C ILE A 315 -21.75 15.89 7.72
N SER A 316 -21.81 15.98 6.40
CA SER A 316 -22.37 17.12 5.67
C SER A 316 -23.91 17.15 5.79
N SER A 317 -24.52 18.20 5.21
CA SER A 317 -25.99 18.28 5.07
C SER A 317 -26.58 17.20 4.14
N PHE A 318 -25.73 16.58 3.31
CA PHE A 318 -26.10 15.51 2.38
C PHE A 318 -25.87 14.11 2.93
N GLY A 319 -25.64 13.92 4.24
CA GLY A 319 -25.33 12.62 4.83
C GLY A 319 -23.88 12.16 4.64
N LEU A 320 -23.10 12.81 3.79
CA LEU A 320 -21.77 12.38 3.41
C LEU A 320 -20.71 12.75 4.45
N LEU A 321 -19.85 11.79 4.78
CA LEU A 321 -18.65 12.02 5.60
C LEU A 321 -17.38 11.75 4.77
N GLU A 322 -16.53 12.76 4.71
CA GLU A 322 -15.24 12.66 4.05
C GLU A 322 -14.15 12.30 5.06
N MET A 323 -13.32 11.34 4.70
CA MET A 323 -12.14 11.00 5.48
C MET A 323 -10.96 10.65 4.58
N SER A 324 -9.76 10.78 5.12
CA SER A 324 -8.53 10.34 4.45
C SER A 324 -7.73 9.38 5.33
N ARG A 325 -7.20 8.33 4.73
CA ARG A 325 -6.33 7.37 5.40
C ARG A 325 -5.02 7.20 4.65
N GLN A 326 -3.92 7.28 5.40
CA GLN A 326 -2.59 7.06 4.85
C GLN A 326 -2.45 5.62 4.36
N ARG A 327 -1.97 5.44 3.12
CA ARG A 327 -1.66 4.13 2.56
C ARG A 327 -0.44 3.53 3.26
N LEU A 328 -0.58 2.32 3.79
CA LEU A 328 0.48 1.58 4.45
C LEU A 328 1.19 0.61 3.50
N ARG A 329 0.45 -0.02 2.56
CA ARG A 329 0.94 -0.98 1.59
C ARG A 329 0.37 -0.69 0.22
N GLU A 330 0.91 -1.30 -0.82
CA GLU A 330 0.26 -1.33 -2.12
C GLU A 330 -1.03 -2.16 -2.03
N SER A 331 -2.08 -1.71 -2.73
CA SER A 331 -3.35 -2.45 -2.74
C SER A 331 -3.15 -3.82 -3.40
N SER A 332 -3.54 -4.87 -2.72
CA SER A 332 -3.56 -6.23 -3.28
C SER A 332 -4.73 -6.44 -4.25
N ILE A 333 -5.73 -5.54 -4.23
CA ILE A 333 -6.93 -5.61 -5.08
C ILE A 333 -6.85 -4.46 -6.08
N LYS A 334 -6.91 -4.80 -7.37
CA LYS A 334 -7.05 -3.86 -8.47
C LYS A 334 -8.44 -4.02 -9.05
N TRP A 335 -9.25 -2.99 -8.96
CA TRP A 335 -10.58 -2.95 -9.57
C TRP A 335 -10.44 -2.50 -11.01
N LYS A 336 -11.02 -3.27 -11.94
CA LYS A 336 -11.05 -2.96 -13.36
C LYS A 336 -12.51 -2.84 -13.77
N ILE A 337 -12.90 -1.68 -14.29
CA ILE A 337 -14.22 -1.50 -14.89
C ILE A 337 -14.16 -2.18 -16.27
N SER A 338 -15.01 -3.18 -16.50
CA SER A 338 -15.14 -3.85 -17.79
C SER A 338 -16.55 -3.63 -18.34
N LEU A 339 -16.68 -3.64 -19.65
CA LEU A 339 -17.98 -3.63 -20.31
C LEU A 339 -18.70 -4.95 -20.04
N THR A 340 -20.03 -4.92 -20.01
CA THR A 340 -20.83 -6.16 -20.01
C THR A 340 -20.62 -6.93 -21.32
N ASN A 341 -20.82 -8.25 -21.29
CA ASN A 341 -20.70 -9.11 -22.49
C ASN A 341 -21.52 -8.57 -23.65
N GLU A 342 -22.75 -8.12 -23.38
CA GLU A 342 -23.65 -7.53 -24.36
C GLU A 342 -23.07 -6.26 -25.00
N THR A 343 -22.72 -5.28 -24.15
CA THR A 343 -22.20 -3.99 -24.63
C THR A 343 -20.90 -4.16 -25.40
N PHE A 344 -20.05 -5.08 -24.95
CA PHE A 344 -18.78 -5.38 -25.62
C PHE A 344 -19.00 -6.08 -26.95
N ALA A 345 -19.90 -7.08 -27.03
CA ALA A 345 -20.27 -7.77 -28.26
C ALA A 345 -20.80 -6.78 -29.31
N LEU A 346 -21.73 -5.91 -28.94
CA LEU A 346 -22.25 -4.89 -29.85
C LEU A 346 -21.16 -3.91 -30.33
N LYS A 347 -20.25 -3.51 -29.45
CA LYS A 347 -19.11 -2.68 -29.81
C LYS A 347 -18.20 -3.37 -30.82
N ILE A 348 -17.93 -4.66 -30.64
CA ILE A 348 -17.08 -5.44 -31.54
C ILE A 348 -17.74 -5.58 -32.95
N ILE A 349 -19.06 -5.84 -33.03
CA ILE A 349 -19.76 -5.91 -34.32
C ILE A 349 -19.66 -4.58 -35.08
N LYS A 350 -19.81 -3.43 -34.39
CA LYS A 350 -19.63 -2.12 -35.01
C LYS A 350 -18.18 -1.88 -35.47
N LEU A 351 -17.20 -2.30 -34.69
CA LEU A 351 -15.80 -2.23 -35.09
C LEU A 351 -15.49 -3.07 -36.30
N LEU A 352 -16.08 -4.27 -36.39
CA LEU A 352 -15.96 -5.14 -37.59
C LEU A 352 -16.48 -4.42 -38.83
N GLU A 353 -17.65 -3.79 -38.79
CA GLU A 353 -18.20 -3.04 -39.91
C GLU A 353 -17.24 -1.98 -40.44
N ILE A 354 -16.66 -1.20 -39.53
CA ILE A 354 -15.68 -0.14 -39.87
C ILE A 354 -14.45 -0.77 -40.54
N GLN A 355 -13.90 -1.81 -39.96
CA GLN A 355 -12.69 -2.47 -40.49
C GLN A 355 -12.88 -3.16 -41.81
N ILE A 356 -14.07 -3.69 -42.06
CA ILE A 356 -14.44 -4.33 -43.36
C ILE A 356 -14.43 -3.25 -44.47
N ILE A 357 -14.97 -2.08 -44.19
CA ILE A 357 -15.03 -0.96 -45.14
C ILE A 357 -13.63 -0.50 -45.51
N ASP A 358 -12.76 -0.37 -44.53
CA ASP A 358 -11.40 0.17 -44.71
C ASP A 358 -10.45 -0.82 -45.41
N ALA A 359 -10.49 -2.09 -45.07
CA ALA A 359 -9.47 -3.07 -45.49
C ALA A 359 -9.88 -3.98 -46.67
N LYS A 360 -11.12 -3.92 -47.22
CA LYS A 360 -11.64 -4.79 -48.28
C LYS A 360 -11.35 -6.28 -48.02
N ALA A 361 -11.35 -6.72 -46.77
CA ALA A 361 -11.11 -8.11 -46.38
C ALA A 361 -12.23 -9.04 -46.86
N LYS A 362 -11.94 -10.34 -47.00
CA LYS A 362 -12.93 -11.37 -47.40
C LYS A 362 -13.15 -12.40 -46.30
N ILE A 363 -12.17 -12.61 -45.43
CA ILE A 363 -12.25 -13.51 -44.31
C ILE A 363 -11.76 -12.76 -43.09
N ILE A 364 -12.47 -12.86 -41.98
CA ILE A 364 -12.15 -12.20 -40.71
C ILE A 364 -12.15 -13.25 -39.62
N ASP A 365 -11.00 -13.38 -38.95
CA ASP A 365 -10.90 -14.21 -37.77
C ASP A 365 -10.93 -13.27 -36.52
N LEU A 366 -11.96 -13.45 -35.72
CA LEU A 366 -12.22 -12.66 -34.53
C LEU A 366 -11.96 -13.50 -33.29
N LYS A 367 -10.93 -13.18 -32.55
CA LYS A 367 -10.61 -13.81 -31.26
C LYS A 367 -11.14 -12.99 -30.12
N LEU A 368 -11.95 -13.57 -29.26
CA LEU A 368 -12.58 -12.97 -28.08
C LEU A 368 -12.58 -13.96 -26.92
N CYS A 369 -12.85 -13.49 -25.71
CA CYS A 369 -13.08 -14.41 -24.60
C CYS A 369 -14.32 -15.26 -24.86
N GLU A 370 -14.30 -16.50 -24.35
CA GLU A 370 -15.33 -17.51 -24.56
C GLU A 370 -16.74 -17.02 -24.25
N GLN A 371 -16.91 -16.29 -23.14
CA GLN A 371 -18.22 -15.76 -22.71
C GLN A 371 -18.85 -14.80 -23.72
N VAL A 372 -18.03 -13.98 -24.40
CA VAL A 372 -18.50 -13.04 -25.41
C VAL A 372 -18.79 -13.76 -26.72
N CYS A 373 -17.99 -14.76 -27.10
CA CYS A 373 -18.27 -15.62 -28.26
C CYS A 373 -19.63 -16.31 -28.13
N ASN A 374 -19.88 -16.95 -26.98
CA ASN A 374 -21.15 -17.62 -26.70
C ASN A 374 -22.32 -16.60 -26.74
N TYR A 375 -22.15 -15.42 -26.14
CA TYR A 375 -23.19 -14.38 -26.19
C TYR A 375 -23.50 -13.93 -27.62
N ILE A 376 -22.50 -13.79 -28.51
CA ILE A 376 -22.68 -13.42 -29.91
C ILE A 376 -23.40 -14.54 -30.66
N GLU A 377 -23.05 -15.82 -30.44
CA GLU A 377 -23.69 -16.95 -31.08
C GLU A 377 -25.14 -17.14 -30.67
N ASP A 378 -25.48 -16.90 -29.40
CA ASP A 378 -26.82 -17.08 -28.86
C ASP A 378 -27.75 -15.90 -29.21
N ASN A 379 -27.27 -14.65 -29.05
CA ASN A 379 -28.14 -13.48 -29.09
C ASN A 379 -27.93 -12.56 -30.31
N LEU A 380 -26.76 -12.60 -30.96
CA LEU A 380 -26.38 -11.65 -32.03
C LEU A 380 -26.04 -12.33 -33.36
N LYS A 381 -26.40 -13.60 -33.52
CA LYS A 381 -26.14 -14.38 -34.71
C LYS A 381 -26.73 -13.76 -35.98
N ASP A 382 -27.91 -13.18 -35.90
CA ASP A 382 -28.56 -12.55 -37.02
C ASP A 382 -27.89 -11.23 -37.44
N ASN A 383 -27.38 -10.47 -36.45
CA ASN A 383 -26.59 -9.27 -36.71
C ASN A 383 -25.29 -9.63 -37.44
N LEU A 384 -24.63 -10.70 -37.03
CA LEU A 384 -23.39 -11.17 -37.63
C LEU A 384 -23.63 -11.66 -39.08
N LYS A 385 -24.70 -12.43 -39.31
CA LYS A 385 -25.13 -12.85 -40.67
C LYS A 385 -25.50 -11.67 -41.58
N TYR A 386 -26.11 -10.61 -40.99
CA TYR A 386 -26.41 -9.40 -41.73
C TYR A 386 -25.12 -8.75 -42.25
N VAL A 387 -24.10 -8.59 -41.38
CA VAL A 387 -22.80 -8.02 -41.74
C VAL A 387 -22.12 -8.89 -42.82
N GLU A 388 -22.13 -10.21 -42.65
CA GLU A 388 -21.56 -11.15 -43.64
C GLU A 388 -22.20 -11.00 -45.01
N LYS A 389 -23.55 -10.94 -45.09
CA LYS A 389 -24.31 -10.79 -46.35
C LYS A 389 -24.08 -9.41 -46.96
N LYS A 390 -24.15 -8.35 -46.19
CA LYS A 390 -24.01 -6.96 -46.65
C LYS A 390 -22.65 -6.69 -47.30
N TYR A 391 -21.58 -7.18 -46.66
CA TYR A 391 -20.21 -6.89 -47.09
C TYR A 391 -19.57 -8.06 -47.86
N LYS A 392 -20.26 -9.18 -48.05
CA LYS A 392 -19.76 -10.41 -48.72
C LYS A 392 -18.44 -10.89 -48.09
N VAL A 393 -18.39 -10.98 -46.79
CA VAL A 393 -17.27 -11.44 -45.98
C VAL A 393 -17.68 -12.64 -45.17
N LYS A 394 -16.71 -13.48 -44.76
CA LYS A 394 -16.91 -14.56 -43.81
C LYS A 394 -16.26 -14.24 -42.50
N ILE A 395 -17.00 -14.32 -41.39
CA ILE A 395 -16.52 -14.03 -40.04
C ILE A 395 -16.42 -15.34 -39.27
N ASN A 396 -15.24 -15.66 -38.79
CA ASN A 396 -14.99 -16.83 -37.94
C ASN A 396 -14.80 -16.32 -36.48
N LEU A 397 -15.65 -16.79 -35.57
CA LEU A 397 -15.48 -16.56 -34.12
C LEU A 397 -14.51 -17.61 -33.59
N LEU A 398 -13.46 -17.18 -32.90
CA LEU A 398 -12.45 -18.03 -32.29
C LEU A 398 -12.38 -17.72 -30.81
N PRO A 399 -12.92 -18.57 -29.92
CA PRO A 399 -12.81 -18.38 -28.50
C PRO A 399 -11.35 -18.47 -28.03
N ASP A 400 -10.89 -17.54 -27.19
CA ASP A 400 -9.56 -17.54 -26.63
C ASP A 400 -9.66 -17.24 -25.14
N ASN A 401 -9.35 -18.25 -24.32
CA ASN A 401 -9.44 -18.18 -22.85
C ASN A 401 -8.36 -17.29 -22.20
N GLN A 402 -7.38 -16.81 -22.97
CA GLN A 402 -6.37 -15.87 -22.48
C GLN A 402 -6.82 -14.41 -22.57
N LEU A 403 -7.89 -14.14 -23.33
CA LEU A 403 -8.44 -12.80 -23.49
C LEU A 403 -9.49 -12.50 -22.42
N ILE A 404 -9.42 -11.31 -21.83
CA ILE A 404 -10.37 -10.79 -20.83
C ILE A 404 -10.92 -9.48 -21.38
N ILE A 405 -12.24 -9.24 -21.23
CA ILE A 405 -12.84 -7.96 -21.64
C ILE A 405 -12.04 -6.78 -21.00
N PRO A 406 -11.61 -5.78 -21.80
CA PRO A 406 -12.01 -5.45 -23.19
C PRO A 406 -11.01 -5.89 -24.27
N ASP A 407 -10.24 -6.94 -24.08
CA ASP A 407 -9.21 -7.36 -25.02
C ASP A 407 -9.81 -8.14 -26.20
N TYR A 408 -9.32 -7.88 -27.41
CA TYR A 408 -9.74 -8.57 -28.63
C TYR A 408 -8.61 -8.60 -29.66
N ILE A 409 -8.69 -9.56 -30.60
CA ILE A 409 -7.81 -9.64 -31.76
C ILE A 409 -8.67 -9.83 -33.02
N ILE A 410 -8.56 -8.92 -33.96
CA ILE A 410 -9.25 -9.00 -35.28
C ILE A 410 -8.18 -9.20 -36.34
N GLN A 411 -8.22 -10.34 -37.06
CA GLN A 411 -7.34 -10.64 -38.18
C GLN A 411 -8.10 -10.54 -39.47
N LEU A 412 -7.73 -9.64 -40.34
CA LEU A 412 -8.31 -9.41 -41.64
C LEU A 412 -7.52 -10.21 -42.68
N LYS A 413 -8.18 -11.09 -43.42
CA LYS A 413 -7.55 -11.99 -44.42
C LYS A 413 -8.14 -11.81 -45.80
N ASN A 414 -7.31 -12.04 -46.83
CA ASN A 414 -7.73 -12.07 -48.24
C ASN A 414 -8.34 -13.43 -48.60
N LYS A 415 -8.90 -13.59 -49.81
CA LYS A 415 -9.41 -14.86 -50.35
C LYS A 415 -8.38 -16.00 -50.28
N SER A 416 -7.10 -15.69 -50.40
CA SER A 416 -5.98 -16.64 -50.28
C SER A 416 -5.55 -16.94 -48.84
N LYS A 417 -6.36 -16.58 -47.82
CA LYS A 417 -6.10 -16.75 -46.39
C LYS A 417 -4.84 -16.01 -45.87
N LYS A 418 -4.24 -15.13 -46.67
CA LYS A 418 -3.09 -14.34 -46.24
C LYS A 418 -3.58 -13.14 -45.38
N THR A 419 -2.98 -12.90 -44.23
CA THR A 419 -3.34 -11.81 -43.34
C THR A 419 -2.96 -10.46 -43.95
N ILE A 420 -3.95 -9.56 -44.07
CA ILE A 420 -3.76 -8.19 -44.57
C ILE A 420 -3.43 -7.26 -43.44
N ASN A 421 -4.21 -7.34 -42.36
CA ASN A 421 -4.05 -6.49 -41.19
C ASN A 421 -4.45 -7.26 -39.93
N THR A 422 -3.85 -6.91 -38.78
CA THR A 422 -4.22 -7.44 -37.47
C THR A 422 -4.42 -6.27 -36.54
N MET A 423 -5.60 -6.16 -35.94
CA MET A 423 -5.91 -5.22 -34.89
C MET A 423 -5.97 -5.92 -33.54
N GLU A 424 -5.21 -5.42 -32.59
CA GLU A 424 -5.16 -5.93 -31.23
C GLU A 424 -5.44 -4.81 -30.25
N ASN A 425 -6.30 -5.07 -29.28
CA ASN A 425 -6.49 -4.22 -28.12
C ASN A 425 -6.14 -5.01 -26.87
N ILE A 426 -4.88 -5.43 -26.76
CA ILE A 426 -4.39 -6.12 -25.57
C ILE A 426 -3.90 -5.06 -24.59
N SER A 427 -4.31 -5.15 -23.34
CA SER A 427 -3.95 -4.15 -22.34
C SER A 427 -2.43 -4.01 -22.22
N LYS A 428 -1.92 -2.78 -22.24
CA LYS A 428 -0.48 -2.44 -22.30
C LYS A 428 0.39 -3.04 -21.18
N LEU A 429 -0.23 -3.52 -20.10
CA LEU A 429 0.45 -4.14 -18.95
C LEU A 429 1.07 -5.52 -19.27
N GLU A 430 0.47 -6.28 -20.18
CA GLU A 430 1.00 -7.61 -20.57
C GLU A 430 2.07 -7.51 -21.68
N LYS A 431 2.04 -6.46 -22.50
CA LYS A 431 3.09 -6.24 -23.52
C LYS A 431 4.48 -5.95 -22.91
N SER A 432 4.56 -5.42 -21.69
CA SER A 432 5.84 -5.14 -21.01
C SER A 432 6.55 -6.41 -20.55
N ASN A 433 5.82 -7.45 -20.15
CA ASN A 433 6.40 -8.71 -19.69
C ASN A 433 6.89 -9.58 -20.85
N ASN A 434 6.15 -9.62 -21.96
CA ASN A 434 6.56 -10.38 -23.16
C ASN A 434 7.77 -9.75 -23.89
N ILE A 435 7.93 -8.43 -23.87
CA ILE A 435 9.09 -7.74 -24.44
C ILE A 435 10.37 -8.03 -23.64
N GLN A 436 10.27 -8.28 -22.33
CA GLN A 436 11.44 -8.65 -21.52
C GLN A 436 11.86 -10.12 -21.72
N GLU A 437 10.93 -11.03 -21.96
CA GLU A 437 11.24 -12.43 -22.28
C GLU A 437 11.85 -12.60 -23.68
N ASP A 438 11.35 -11.88 -24.68
CA ASP A 438 11.92 -11.89 -26.04
C ASP A 438 13.29 -11.21 -26.11
N LYS A 439 13.59 -10.20 -25.29
CA LYS A 439 14.94 -9.61 -25.19
C LYS A 439 15.93 -10.56 -24.51
N LYS A 440 15.51 -11.42 -23.59
CA LYS A 440 16.38 -12.44 -22.96
C LYS A 440 16.68 -13.61 -23.88
N LYS A 441 15.82 -13.92 -24.86
CA LYS A 441 16.07 -14.99 -25.85
C LYS A 441 16.97 -14.56 -27.02
N LYS A 442 17.10 -13.25 -27.32
CA LYS A 442 17.93 -12.73 -28.44
C LYS A 442 19.40 -12.47 -28.12
N THR A 443 19.85 -12.64 -26.87
CA THR A 443 21.24 -12.36 -26.47
C THR A 443 22.17 -13.57 -26.45
N LYS A 444 21.80 -14.71 -27.07
CA LYS A 444 22.64 -15.93 -27.10
C LYS A 444 23.07 -16.38 -28.51
N ASN A 445 23.44 -15.46 -29.40
CA ASN A 445 24.18 -15.83 -30.60
C ASN A 445 25.44 -14.98 -30.72
N PRO A 446 26.65 -15.57 -30.80
CA PRO A 446 27.87 -14.82 -30.98
C PRO A 446 27.98 -14.30 -32.41
N ARG A 447 28.21 -13.01 -32.57
CA ARG A 447 28.48 -12.38 -33.87
C ARG A 447 29.83 -12.78 -34.41
N PRO A 448 30.02 -13.06 -35.71
CA PRO A 448 31.30 -13.27 -36.32
C PRO A 448 32.10 -11.96 -36.39
N GLN A 449 33.36 -12.05 -36.07
CA GLN A 449 34.30 -10.94 -36.13
C GLN A 449 34.57 -10.53 -37.58
N ASN A 450 34.18 -9.35 -38.00
CA ASN A 450 34.59 -8.73 -39.25
C ASN A 450 35.83 -7.83 -38.99
N LYS A 451 36.91 -8.18 -39.63
CA LYS A 451 38.16 -7.42 -39.66
C LYS A 451 37.97 -6.13 -40.45
N PHE A 452 37.93 -4.98 -39.77
CA PHE A 452 37.95 -3.67 -40.43
C PHE A 452 39.41 -3.26 -40.75
N LYS A 453 39.67 -3.06 -42.06
CA LYS A 453 40.91 -2.45 -42.60
C LYS A 453 40.94 -0.95 -42.22
N ARG A 454 42.03 -0.54 -41.56
CA ARG A 454 42.32 0.86 -41.25
C ARG A 454 42.61 1.66 -42.53
N LYS A 455 41.82 2.67 -42.87
CA LYS A 455 42.16 3.72 -43.80
C LYS A 455 42.89 4.85 -43.05
N LYS A 456 44.10 5.20 -43.53
CA LYS A 456 44.88 6.34 -43.06
C LYS A 456 44.21 7.64 -43.50
N PHE A 457 43.96 8.54 -42.57
CA PHE A 457 43.53 9.91 -42.87
C PHE A 457 44.75 10.86 -42.80
N HIS A 458 44.96 11.58 -43.87
CA HIS A 458 45.98 12.66 -44.02
C HIS A 458 45.56 13.88 -43.17
N LYS A 459 46.52 14.39 -42.40
CA LYS A 459 46.46 15.69 -41.72
C LYS A 459 46.55 16.82 -42.71
N LYS A 460 45.58 17.69 -42.81
CA LYS A 460 45.69 19.03 -43.37
C LYS A 460 45.98 20.03 -42.25
N LYS A 461 47.11 20.76 -42.40
CA LYS A 461 47.52 21.90 -41.58
C LYS A 461 46.58 23.07 -41.90
N PHE A 462 46.06 23.77 -40.89
CA PHE A 462 45.48 25.10 -41.06
C PHE A 462 46.31 26.14 -40.31
N PHE A 463 46.61 27.18 -41.06
CA PHE A 463 47.44 28.32 -40.68
C PHE A 463 46.78 29.19 -39.62
N LYS A 464 47.59 29.67 -38.68
CA LYS A 464 47.26 30.82 -37.80
C LYS A 464 47.28 32.10 -38.60
N LYS A 465 46.27 32.95 -38.49
CA LYS A 465 46.36 34.40 -38.76
C LYS A 465 46.12 35.13 -37.44
N LYS A 466 47.12 35.87 -37.00
CA LYS A 466 47.05 36.98 -36.04
C LYS A 466 46.40 38.17 -36.70
N LEU A 467 45.58 38.90 -36.01
CA LEU A 467 45.41 40.33 -36.18
C LEU A 467 44.88 40.92 -34.89
N ASN A 468 45.64 41.86 -34.38
CA ASN A 468 45.45 43.01 -33.49
C ASN A 468 44.32 42.96 -32.45
#